data_792197a528c9e0d782d5647543ebd8d4
#
_entry.id   792197a528c9e0d782d5647543ebd8d4
#
_cell.length_a   1.000
_cell.length_b   1.000
_cell.length_c   1.000
_cell.angle_alpha   90.00
_cell.angle_beta   90.00
_cell.angle_gamma   90.00
#
_symmetry.space_group_name_H-M   'P 1'
#
loop_
_entity.id
_entity.type
_entity.pdbx_description
1 polymer ?
#
loop_
_entity_poly.entity_id
_entity_poly.type
_entity_poly.pdbx_seq_one_letter_code
_entity_poly.pdbx_strand_id
1 'polypeptide(L)'
;MNNYTDTTAKLTSKGLRIWLEGAKLSAHGFDSLVPYTVVYDVEHRYILIGVDPTGSKKVCKSRPIIDLVNKKIATVFNAGERLRADFSHNSITITGEL
;
A
#
# COMPACT_ATOMS: atom_id res chain seq x y z
N MET A 1 -6.10 -16.60 -11.62
CA MET A 1 -6.43 -15.17 -11.43
C MET A 1 -5.45 -14.56 -10.45
N ASN A 2 -4.86 -13.44 -10.82
CA ASN A 2 -3.85 -12.78 -10.00
C ASN A 2 -4.47 -11.95 -8.90
N ASN A 3 -4.09 -12.22 -7.64
CA ASN A 3 -4.45 -11.39 -6.50
C ASN A 3 -3.30 -10.47 -6.11
N TYR A 4 -2.54 -10.01 -7.10
CA TYR A 4 -1.45 -9.08 -6.84
C TYR A 4 -1.36 -8.02 -7.94
N THR A 5 -0.65 -6.95 -7.64
CA THR A 5 -0.27 -5.95 -8.63
C THR A 5 1.17 -5.50 -8.36
N ASP A 6 1.83 -5.04 -9.41
CA ASP A 6 3.17 -4.48 -9.28
C ASP A 6 3.09 -2.98 -9.09
N THR A 7 4.02 -2.44 -8.31
CA THR A 7 4.16 -1.01 -8.12
C THR A 7 5.63 -0.69 -7.88
N THR A 8 5.94 0.55 -7.61
CA THR A 8 7.33 1.00 -7.41
C THR A 8 7.37 1.98 -6.24
N ALA A 9 8.42 1.89 -5.42
CA ALA A 9 8.68 2.88 -4.39
C ALA A 9 9.31 4.11 -5.06
N LYS A 10 8.50 5.12 -5.37
CA LYS A 10 8.93 6.28 -6.16
C LYS A 10 9.41 7.41 -5.26
N LEU A 11 10.57 7.97 -5.59
CA LEU A 11 11.13 9.09 -4.84
C LEU A 11 10.33 10.38 -5.11
N THR A 12 9.95 11.07 -4.04
CA THR A 12 9.32 12.39 -4.11
C THR A 12 9.99 13.33 -3.12
N SER A 13 9.64 14.61 -3.16
CA SER A 13 10.15 15.60 -2.21
C SER A 13 9.72 15.34 -0.76
N LYS A 14 8.69 14.55 -0.56
CA LYS A 14 8.13 14.25 0.77
C LYS A 14 8.50 12.85 1.29
N GLY A 15 9.34 12.12 0.57
CA GLY A 15 9.71 10.74 0.89
C GLY A 15 9.35 9.81 -0.25
N LEU A 16 9.37 8.51 0.02
CA LEU A 16 8.96 7.54 -0.99
C LEU A 16 7.45 7.47 -1.09
N ARG A 17 6.97 7.18 -2.29
CA ARG A 17 5.55 7.05 -2.60
C ARG A 17 5.24 5.67 -3.13
N ILE A 18 4.19 5.06 -2.59
CA ILE A 18 3.61 3.82 -3.13
C ILE A 18 2.17 4.13 -3.52
N TRP A 19 1.84 3.89 -4.79
CA TRP A 19 0.52 4.18 -5.36
C TRP A 19 -0.14 2.87 -5.76
N LEU A 20 -1.34 2.62 -5.23
CA LEU A 20 -2.16 1.48 -5.58
C LEU A 20 -3.54 1.97 -6.00
N GLU A 21 -4.04 1.52 -7.15
CA GLU A 21 -5.37 1.89 -7.61
C GLU A 21 -6.02 0.75 -8.40
N GLY A 22 -7.33 0.84 -8.55
CA GLY A 22 -8.07 -0.04 -9.41
C GLY A 22 -9.05 -0.94 -8.70
N ALA A 23 -9.73 -1.79 -9.50
CA ALA A 23 -10.80 -2.64 -9.03
C ALA A 23 -10.36 -3.67 -7.97
N LYS A 24 -9.08 -4.04 -7.95
CA LYS A 24 -8.57 -4.99 -6.94
C LYS A 24 -8.71 -4.44 -5.53
N LEU A 25 -8.60 -3.12 -5.34
CA LEU A 25 -8.80 -2.51 -4.02
C LEU A 25 -10.22 -2.74 -3.54
N SER A 26 -11.22 -2.37 -4.34
CA SER A 26 -12.63 -2.58 -4.00
C SER A 26 -12.96 -4.05 -3.79
N ALA A 27 -12.42 -4.91 -4.64
CA ALA A 27 -12.68 -6.35 -4.56
C ALA A 27 -12.18 -6.98 -3.26
N HIS A 28 -11.25 -6.32 -2.57
CA HIS A 28 -10.66 -6.84 -1.33
C HIS A 28 -10.97 -5.99 -0.09
N GLY A 29 -12.00 -5.16 -0.16
CA GLY A 29 -12.48 -4.39 1.00
C GLY A 29 -11.98 -2.96 1.09
N PHE A 30 -11.16 -2.51 0.14
CA PHE A 30 -10.61 -1.15 0.14
C PHE A 30 -11.42 -0.24 -0.79
N ASP A 31 -12.69 -0.06 -0.47
CA ASP A 31 -13.57 0.87 -1.18
C ASP A 31 -13.28 2.31 -0.78
N SER A 32 -13.85 3.25 -1.55
CA SER A 32 -13.71 4.68 -1.30
C SER A 32 -14.03 5.02 0.15
N LEU A 33 -13.18 5.84 0.77
CA LEU A 33 -13.29 6.32 2.15
C LEU A 33 -13.15 5.24 3.24
N VAL A 34 -12.88 4.00 2.88
CA VAL A 34 -12.63 2.96 3.89
C VAL A 34 -11.36 3.30 4.67
N PRO A 35 -11.42 3.37 6.01
CA PRO A 35 -10.24 3.64 6.81
C PRO A 35 -9.34 2.42 6.92
N TYR A 36 -8.03 2.68 7.01
CA TYR A 36 -7.04 1.61 7.12
C TYR A 36 -5.86 2.05 7.98
N THR A 37 -5.07 1.06 8.41
CA THR A 37 -3.80 1.28 9.11
C THR A 37 -2.67 0.66 8.31
N VAL A 38 -1.45 1.11 8.58
CA VAL A 38 -0.25 0.65 7.88
C VAL A 38 0.79 0.21 8.91
N VAL A 39 1.33 -0.98 8.72
CA VAL A 39 2.43 -1.52 9.53
C VAL A 39 3.68 -1.62 8.66
N TYR A 40 4.78 -1.05 9.16
CA TYR A 40 6.07 -1.06 8.46
C TYR A 40 6.99 -2.06 9.18
N ASP A 41 7.24 -3.21 8.58
CA ASP A 41 8.12 -4.22 9.16
C ASP A 41 9.51 -4.10 8.52
N VAL A 42 10.41 -3.41 9.21
CA VAL A 42 11.75 -3.15 8.71
C VAL A 42 12.58 -4.44 8.66
N GLU A 43 12.45 -5.27 9.68
CA GLU A 43 13.23 -6.50 9.80
C GLU A 43 12.92 -7.49 8.68
N HIS A 44 11.63 -7.68 8.38
CA HIS A 44 11.19 -8.65 7.37
C HIS A 44 10.93 -8.02 6.01
N ARG A 45 11.15 -6.72 5.89
CA ARG A 45 11.00 -5.94 4.65
C ARG A 45 9.65 -6.09 3.99
N TYR A 46 8.59 -5.78 4.73
CA TYR A 46 7.26 -5.68 4.15
C TYR A 46 6.45 -4.56 4.79
N ILE A 47 5.42 -4.12 4.07
CA ILE A 47 4.43 -3.17 4.55
C ILE A 47 3.08 -3.87 4.49
N LEU A 48 2.35 -3.85 5.61
CA LEU A 48 1.02 -4.42 5.69
C LEU A 48 -0.01 -3.31 5.82
N ILE A 49 -0.99 -3.31 4.91
CA ILE A 49 -2.12 -2.38 4.95
C ILE A 49 -3.35 -3.18 5.32
N GLY A 50 -4.04 -2.79 6.38
CA GLY A 50 -5.24 -3.48 6.86
C GLY A 50 -6.42 -2.54 7.02
N VAL A 51 -7.61 -2.99 6.59
CA VAL A 51 -8.84 -2.26 6.86
C VAL A 51 -9.02 -2.17 8.37
N ASP A 52 -9.24 -0.96 8.87
CA ASP A 52 -9.38 -0.70 10.30
C ASP A 52 -10.31 0.48 10.52
N PRO A 53 -11.49 0.27 11.15
CA PRO A 53 -12.45 1.36 11.37
C PRO A 53 -11.88 2.53 12.17
N THR A 54 -10.80 2.31 12.94
CA THR A 54 -10.15 3.35 13.73
C THR A 54 -8.94 3.96 13.03
N GLY A 55 -8.66 3.53 11.79
CA GLY A 55 -7.51 4.02 11.04
C GLY A 55 -7.62 5.49 10.70
N SER A 56 -6.47 6.18 10.71
CA SER A 56 -6.40 7.61 10.38
C SER A 56 -6.28 7.87 8.88
N LYS A 57 -5.88 6.87 8.10
CA LYS A 57 -5.77 6.98 6.65
C LYS A 57 -7.03 6.41 6.00
N LYS A 58 -7.39 6.96 4.84
CA LYS A 58 -8.59 6.51 4.11
C LYS A 58 -8.30 6.38 2.63
N VAL A 59 -8.96 5.40 2.01
CA VAL A 59 -8.96 5.24 0.56
C VAL A 59 -9.55 6.49 -0.08
N CYS A 60 -9.01 6.91 -1.22
CA CYS A 60 -9.45 8.13 -1.91
C CYS A 60 -10.95 8.08 -2.23
N LYS A 61 -11.61 9.23 -2.12
CA LYS A 61 -13.06 9.35 -2.28
C LYS A 61 -13.54 9.13 -3.71
N SER A 62 -12.84 9.71 -4.70
CA SER A 62 -13.32 9.73 -6.08
C SER A 62 -13.22 8.38 -6.79
N ARG A 63 -12.26 7.56 -6.40
CA ARG A 63 -12.07 6.20 -6.90
C ARG A 63 -11.13 5.48 -5.94
N PRO A 64 -11.12 4.13 -5.93
CA PRO A 64 -10.25 3.40 -5.01
C PRO A 64 -8.77 3.65 -5.32
N ILE A 65 -8.12 4.45 -4.48
CA ILE A 65 -6.69 4.74 -4.55
C ILE A 65 -6.13 4.72 -3.13
N ILE A 66 -5.03 4.00 -2.94
CA ILE A 66 -4.20 4.10 -1.75
C ILE A 66 -2.92 4.80 -2.17
N ASP A 67 -2.65 5.96 -1.58
CA ASP A 67 -1.48 6.76 -1.88
C ASP A 67 -0.68 6.94 -0.60
N LEU A 68 0.39 6.15 -0.43
CA LEU A 68 1.28 6.26 0.71
C LEU A 68 2.49 7.11 0.34
N VAL A 69 2.67 8.23 1.04
CA VAL A 69 3.82 9.12 0.83
C VAL A 69 4.39 9.48 2.19
N ASN A 70 5.54 8.94 2.54
CA ASN A 70 6.21 9.30 3.80
C ASN A 70 7.65 8.76 3.83
N LYS A 71 8.36 9.16 4.88
CA LYS A 71 9.75 8.75 5.08
C LYS A 71 9.90 7.34 5.63
N LYS A 72 8.86 6.78 6.24
CA LYS A 72 8.91 5.43 6.80
C LYS A 72 9.07 4.36 5.73
N ILE A 73 8.55 4.61 4.54
CA ILE A 73 8.68 3.66 3.42
C ILE A 73 10.17 3.41 3.13
N ALA A 74 11.01 4.44 3.24
CA ALA A 74 12.45 4.32 2.99
C ALA A 74 13.18 3.47 4.03
N THR A 75 12.57 3.18 5.16
CA THR A 75 13.14 2.24 6.13
C THR A 75 12.91 0.79 5.73
N VAL A 76 11.99 0.53 4.81
CA VAL A 76 11.63 -0.82 4.35
C VAL A 76 12.14 -1.06 2.93
N PHE A 77 11.97 -0.09 2.03
CA PHE A 77 12.31 -0.23 0.61
C PHE A 77 13.22 0.89 0.14
N ASN A 78 13.92 0.64 -0.95
CA ASN A 78 14.80 1.63 -1.59
C ASN A 78 14.04 2.43 -2.66
N ALA A 79 14.50 3.66 -2.92
CA ALA A 79 13.96 4.47 -4.01
C ALA A 79 14.12 3.74 -5.34
N GLY A 80 13.04 3.68 -6.11
CA GLY A 80 13.03 3.00 -7.40
C GLY A 80 12.84 1.49 -7.33
N GLU A 81 12.76 0.93 -6.13
CA GLU A 81 12.60 -0.52 -5.96
C GLU A 81 11.23 -0.97 -6.49
N ARG A 82 11.22 -2.05 -7.26
CA ARG A 82 9.99 -2.67 -7.73
C ARG A 82 9.38 -3.49 -6.61
N LEU A 83 8.08 -3.32 -6.44
CA LEU A 83 7.33 -3.91 -5.34
C LEU A 83 6.18 -4.76 -5.86
N ARG A 84 5.79 -5.72 -5.05
CA ARG A 84 4.61 -6.54 -5.29
C ARG A 84 3.62 -6.33 -4.16
N ALA A 85 2.38 -5.99 -4.50
CA ALA A 85 1.29 -5.86 -3.55
C ALA A 85 0.37 -7.08 -3.69
N ASP A 86 0.32 -7.92 -2.67
CA ASP A 86 -0.54 -9.10 -2.64
C ASP A 86 -1.81 -8.78 -1.87
N PHE A 87 -2.97 -9.02 -2.50
CA PHE A 87 -4.28 -8.70 -1.94
C PHE A 87 -4.91 -9.91 -1.28
N SER A 88 -5.43 -9.71 -0.08
CA SER A 88 -6.28 -10.65 0.63
C SER A 88 -7.50 -9.91 1.13
N HIS A 89 -8.49 -10.62 1.67
CA HIS A 89 -9.68 -9.95 2.22
C HIS A 89 -9.27 -8.96 3.32
N ASN A 90 -9.56 -7.69 3.10
CA ASN A 90 -9.28 -6.57 4.03
C ASN A 90 -7.80 -6.34 4.34
N SER A 91 -6.88 -6.90 3.53
CA SER A 91 -5.46 -6.65 3.74
C SER A 91 -4.65 -6.66 2.44
N ILE A 92 -3.53 -5.93 2.47
CA ILE A 92 -2.57 -5.87 1.35
C ILE A 92 -1.18 -6.02 1.96
N THR A 93 -0.39 -6.95 1.45
CA THR A 93 0.99 -7.13 1.87
C THR A 93 1.90 -6.68 0.73
N ILE A 94 2.78 -5.71 1.00
CA ILE A 94 3.71 -5.18 0.01
C ILE A 94 5.12 -5.67 0.31
N THR A 95 5.74 -6.29 -0.69
CA THR A 95 7.11 -6.84 -0.58
C THR A 95 7.93 -6.38 -1.78
N GLY A 96 9.26 -6.42 -1.64
CA GLY A 96 10.15 -6.21 -2.77
C GLY A 96 10.14 -7.45 -3.68
N GLU A 97 10.38 -7.25 -4.97
CA GLU A 97 10.36 -8.35 -5.95
C GLU A 97 11.65 -9.18 -5.99
N LEU A 98 12.60 -8.86 -5.18
CA LEU A 98 13.85 -9.60 -5.16
C LEU A 98 13.75 -10.91 -4.38
#